data_28ed75b3a80d03e5171dce1d178bcfce
#
_entry.id   28ed75b3a80d03e5171dce1d178bcfce
#
_cell.length_a   1.000
_cell.length_b   1.000
_cell.length_c   1.000
_cell.angle_alpha   90.00
_cell.angle_beta   90.00
_cell.angle_gamma   90.00
#
_symmetry.space_group_name_H-M   'P 1'
#
loop_
_entity.id
_entity.type
_entity.pdbx_description
1 polymer ?
#
loop_
_entity_poly.entity_id
_entity_poly.type
_entity_poly.pdbx_seq_one_letter_code
_entity_poly.pdbx_strand_id
1 'polypeptide(L)'
;MYSLDTSMFMDWQARYYPLDVFRSLDVKIEQLIDAGDCSAVALVKEEIDSVGTPDLQTWAKGHAGLFVPLTADIQQAGASIEARYPDLLDPKSPYQSADAYVIALAQLRNGVVVSQETSAAEKAQAPEGRLHP
;
A
#
# COMPACT_ATOMS: atom_id res chain seq x y z
N MET A 1 -5.65 -12.40 -5.58
CA MET A 1 -4.41 -11.71 -5.20
C MET A 1 -4.74 -10.29 -4.78
N TYR A 2 -4.08 -9.81 -3.72
CA TYR A 2 -4.27 -8.47 -3.20
C TYR A 2 -2.98 -7.68 -3.35
N SER A 3 -3.04 -6.50 -3.97
CA SER A 3 -1.93 -5.57 -4.08
C SER A 3 -2.06 -4.54 -2.98
N LEU A 4 -1.10 -4.52 -2.06
CA LEU A 4 -1.18 -3.75 -0.83
C LEU A 4 -0.51 -2.38 -1.00
N ASP A 5 -1.25 -1.34 -0.65
CA ASP A 5 -0.75 0.04 -0.68
C ASP A 5 -0.10 0.40 0.65
N THR A 6 0.78 1.39 0.62
CA THR A 6 1.48 1.89 1.82
C THR A 6 0.50 2.31 2.90
N SER A 7 -0.59 2.98 2.53
CA SER A 7 -1.59 3.46 3.48
C SER A 7 -2.19 2.34 4.32
N MET A 8 -2.32 1.15 3.74
CA MET A 8 -2.83 -0.01 4.47
C MET A 8 -1.88 -0.40 5.60
N PHE A 9 -0.58 -0.44 5.33
CA PHE A 9 0.41 -0.78 6.35
C PHE A 9 0.49 0.28 7.44
N MET A 10 0.45 1.55 7.05
CA MET A 10 0.53 2.65 8.00
C MET A 10 -0.70 2.66 8.91
N ASP A 11 -1.88 2.46 8.34
CA ASP A 11 -3.13 2.42 9.10
C ASP A 11 -3.16 1.21 10.04
N TRP A 12 -2.72 0.06 9.55
CA TRP A 12 -2.65 -1.15 10.35
C TRP A 12 -1.80 -0.95 11.60
N GLN A 13 -0.59 -0.41 11.44
CA GLN A 13 0.30 -0.15 12.58
C GLN A 13 -0.26 0.89 13.54
N ALA A 14 -0.90 1.94 13.01
CA ALA A 14 -1.41 3.02 13.84
C ALA A 14 -2.67 2.63 14.61
N ARG A 15 -3.55 1.83 14.00
CA ARG A 15 -4.85 1.51 14.60
C ARG A 15 -4.85 0.23 15.40
N TYR A 16 -4.03 -0.72 15.02
CA TYR A 16 -4.08 -2.06 15.62
C TYR A 16 -2.88 -2.36 16.49
N TYR A 17 -2.14 -1.33 16.82
CA TYR A 17 -1.10 -1.44 17.81
C TYR A 17 -1.65 -1.03 19.18
N PRO A 18 -1.33 -1.76 20.26
CA PRO A 18 -0.40 -2.89 20.36
C PRO A 18 -1.00 -4.17 19.80
N LEU A 19 -0.14 -4.96 19.20
CA LEU A 19 -0.54 -6.20 18.52
C LEU A 19 -1.15 -7.23 19.46
N ASP A 20 -0.91 -7.11 20.77
CA ASP A 20 -1.47 -8.04 21.75
C ASP A 20 -2.99 -8.09 21.70
N VAL A 21 -3.63 -6.94 21.40
CA VAL A 21 -5.09 -6.85 21.32
C VAL A 21 -5.60 -7.40 20.01
N PHE A 22 -4.81 -7.30 18.94
CA PHE A 22 -5.23 -7.65 17.58
C PHE A 22 -4.38 -8.78 16.99
N ARG A 23 -3.92 -9.67 17.85
CA ARG A 23 -3.07 -10.79 17.43
C ARG A 23 -3.71 -11.67 16.36
N SER A 24 -5.02 -11.87 16.43
CA SER A 24 -5.72 -12.69 15.45
C SER A 24 -5.69 -12.06 14.06
N LEU A 25 -5.74 -10.73 13.97
CA LEU A 25 -5.62 -10.02 12.70
C LEU A 25 -4.20 -10.15 12.14
N ASP A 26 -3.20 -10.02 13.01
CA ASP A 26 -1.80 -10.18 12.64
C ASP A 26 -1.54 -11.57 12.06
N VAL A 27 -2.04 -12.61 12.73
CA VAL A 27 -1.93 -13.99 12.26
C VAL A 27 -2.58 -14.17 10.89
N LYS A 28 -3.74 -13.54 10.69
CA LYS A 28 -4.46 -13.65 9.42
C LYS A 28 -3.69 -13.00 8.27
N ILE A 29 -3.10 -11.85 8.52
CA ILE A 29 -2.26 -11.18 7.51
C ILE A 29 -1.05 -12.04 7.16
N GLU A 30 -0.41 -12.63 8.17
CA GLU A 30 0.72 -13.54 7.95
C GLU A 30 0.32 -14.74 7.11
N GLN A 31 -0.86 -15.30 7.35
CA GLN A 31 -1.36 -16.43 6.57
C GLN A 31 -1.58 -16.06 5.10
N LEU A 32 -2.10 -14.87 4.83
CA LEU A 32 -2.30 -14.39 3.47
C LEU A 32 -0.95 -14.19 2.75
N ILE A 33 0.04 -13.69 3.46
CA ILE A 33 1.38 -13.52 2.91
C ILE A 33 1.99 -14.87 2.58
N ASP A 34 1.92 -15.81 3.50
CA ASP A 34 2.50 -17.15 3.33
C ASP A 34 1.81 -17.91 2.19
N ALA A 35 0.52 -17.68 1.99
CA ALA A 35 -0.22 -18.31 0.91
C ALA A 35 0.04 -17.66 -0.45
N GLY A 36 0.76 -16.53 -0.48
CA GLY A 36 1.01 -15.80 -1.72
C GLY A 36 -0.20 -15.04 -2.23
N ASP A 37 -1.21 -14.84 -1.39
CA ASP A 37 -2.44 -14.15 -1.78
C ASP A 37 -2.32 -12.64 -1.76
N CYS A 38 -1.28 -12.10 -1.16
CA CYS A 38 -1.04 -10.66 -1.17
C CYS A 38 0.42 -10.35 -1.46
N SER A 39 0.64 -9.20 -2.08
CA SER A 39 1.97 -8.70 -2.44
C SER A 39 1.94 -7.18 -2.44
N ALA A 40 3.10 -6.57 -2.37
CA ALA A 40 3.25 -5.14 -2.49
C ALA A 40 4.43 -4.85 -3.40
N VAL A 41 4.36 -3.79 -4.19
CA VAL A 41 5.51 -3.41 -5.01
C VAL A 41 6.64 -2.90 -4.13
N ALA A 42 7.86 -3.02 -4.61
CA ALA A 42 9.06 -2.62 -3.86
C ALA A 42 9.02 -1.14 -3.44
N LEU A 43 8.37 -0.28 -4.23
CA LEU A 43 8.22 1.13 -3.87
C LEU A 43 7.43 1.34 -2.57
N VAL A 44 6.51 0.44 -2.25
CA VAL A 44 5.79 0.48 -0.98
C VAL A 44 6.77 0.31 0.18
N LYS A 45 7.73 -0.61 0.04
CA LYS A 45 8.75 -0.78 1.07
C LYS A 45 9.61 0.46 1.22
N GLU A 46 9.95 1.12 0.10
CA GLU A 46 10.72 2.36 0.13
C GLU A 46 9.96 3.46 0.87
N GLU A 47 8.65 3.56 0.67
CA GLU A 47 7.83 4.51 1.39
C GLU A 47 7.77 4.18 2.88
N ILE A 48 7.65 2.91 3.23
CA ILE A 48 7.69 2.48 4.63
C ILE A 48 9.02 2.88 5.26
N ASP A 49 10.12 2.66 4.56
CA ASP A 49 11.45 3.01 5.05
C ASP A 49 11.63 4.52 5.21
N SER A 50 10.90 5.31 4.43
CA SER A 50 10.98 6.78 4.48
C SER A 50 10.12 7.40 5.58
N VAL A 51 8.89 6.87 5.76
CA VAL A 51 7.90 7.53 6.63
C VAL A 51 7.25 6.59 7.65
N GLY A 52 7.55 5.31 7.60
CA GLY A 52 6.97 4.34 8.53
C GLY A 52 7.59 4.43 9.91
N THR A 53 6.90 3.84 10.90
CA THR A 53 7.45 3.73 12.25
C THR A 53 8.60 2.73 12.25
N PRO A 54 9.50 2.80 13.26
CA PRO A 54 10.57 1.79 13.38
C PRO A 54 10.05 0.37 13.45
N ASP A 55 8.92 0.16 14.12
CA ASP A 55 8.32 -1.18 14.22
C ASP A 55 7.85 -1.69 12.87
N LEU A 56 7.22 -0.82 12.09
CA LEU A 56 6.77 -1.19 10.75
C LEU A 56 7.96 -1.46 9.83
N GLN A 57 9.00 -0.65 9.91
CA GLN A 57 10.21 -0.85 9.14
C GLN A 57 10.87 -2.19 9.45
N THR A 58 10.92 -2.55 10.72
CA THR A 58 11.47 -3.83 11.16
C THR A 58 10.62 -4.98 10.64
N TRP A 59 9.31 -4.85 10.75
CA TRP A 59 8.38 -5.86 10.25
C TRP A 59 8.58 -6.07 8.73
N ALA A 60 8.68 -4.99 7.98
CA ALA A 60 8.86 -5.06 6.53
C ALA A 60 10.17 -5.76 6.15
N LYS A 61 11.25 -5.52 6.90
CA LYS A 61 12.52 -6.21 6.68
C LYS A 61 12.39 -7.72 6.88
N GLY A 62 11.59 -8.13 7.84
CA GLY A 62 11.34 -9.54 8.11
C GLY A 62 10.44 -10.21 7.08
N HIS A 63 9.82 -9.44 6.21
CA HIS A 63 8.87 -9.94 5.21
C HIS A 63 9.30 -9.53 3.80
N ALA A 64 10.59 -9.63 3.51
CA ALA A 64 11.15 -9.21 2.23
C ALA A 64 10.46 -9.87 1.03
N GLY A 65 10.03 -11.11 1.18
CA GLY A 65 9.36 -11.84 0.10
C GLY A 65 7.99 -11.29 -0.29
N LEU A 66 7.39 -10.45 0.56
CA LEU A 66 6.14 -9.78 0.25
C LEU A 66 6.31 -8.73 -0.85
N PHE A 67 7.48 -8.11 -0.92
CA PHE A 67 7.71 -6.96 -1.77
C PHE A 67 8.26 -7.38 -3.14
N VAL A 68 7.50 -7.05 -4.18
CA VAL A 68 7.78 -7.47 -5.55
C VAL A 68 8.66 -6.42 -6.23
N PRO A 69 9.81 -6.81 -6.79
CA PRO A 69 10.63 -5.86 -7.54
C PRO A 69 9.87 -5.26 -8.71
N LEU A 70 10.24 -4.03 -9.09
CA LEU A 70 9.65 -3.39 -10.25
C LEU A 70 10.22 -4.01 -11.53
N THR A 71 9.55 -5.04 -12.00
CA THR A 71 9.89 -5.66 -13.27
C THR A 71 9.54 -4.72 -14.43
N ALA A 72 10.03 -5.02 -15.63
CA ALA A 72 9.82 -4.15 -16.79
C ALA A 72 8.34 -3.94 -17.08
N ASP A 73 7.52 -4.98 -16.96
CA ASP A 73 6.08 -4.89 -17.19
C ASP A 73 5.39 -4.02 -16.14
N ILE A 74 5.77 -4.13 -14.87
CA ILE A 74 5.22 -3.29 -13.80
C ILE A 74 5.63 -1.84 -14.01
N GLN A 75 6.90 -1.59 -14.37
CA GLN A 75 7.39 -0.24 -14.64
C GLN A 75 6.63 0.40 -15.80
N GLN A 76 6.45 -0.34 -16.87
CA GLN A 76 5.76 0.16 -18.04
C GLN A 76 4.29 0.46 -17.75
N ALA A 77 3.61 -0.46 -17.08
CA ALA A 77 2.21 -0.26 -16.70
C ALA A 77 2.04 0.90 -15.73
N GLY A 78 2.93 1.01 -14.74
CA GLY A 78 2.90 2.10 -13.78
C GLY A 78 3.14 3.46 -14.43
N ALA A 79 4.12 3.54 -15.32
CA ALA A 79 4.39 4.78 -16.05
C ALA A 79 3.21 5.20 -16.93
N SER A 80 2.54 4.23 -17.53
CA SER A 80 1.35 4.50 -18.34
C SER A 80 0.21 5.03 -17.48
N ILE A 81 0.04 4.50 -16.27
CA ILE A 81 -0.98 4.98 -15.34
C ILE A 81 -0.64 6.40 -14.88
N GLU A 82 0.63 6.68 -14.56
CA GLU A 82 1.04 8.04 -14.17
C GLU A 82 0.80 9.05 -15.27
N ALA A 83 1.06 8.67 -16.52
CA ALA A 83 0.83 9.56 -17.65
C ALA A 83 -0.65 9.85 -17.85
N ARG A 84 -1.51 8.87 -17.57
CA ARG A 84 -2.96 9.01 -17.73
C ARG A 84 -3.60 9.75 -16.55
N TYR A 85 -3.04 9.60 -15.36
CA TYR A 85 -3.58 10.17 -14.13
C TYR A 85 -2.48 10.95 -13.38
N PRO A 86 -2.11 12.13 -13.90
CA PRO A 86 -1.00 12.90 -13.29
C PRO A 86 -1.25 13.30 -11.84
N ASP A 87 -2.50 13.28 -11.38
CA ASP A 87 -2.84 13.62 -10.00
C ASP A 87 -2.32 12.60 -8.99
N LEU A 88 -1.90 11.42 -9.46
CA LEU A 88 -1.26 10.43 -8.59
C LEU A 88 0.17 10.83 -8.21
N LEU A 89 0.76 11.78 -8.93
CA LEU A 89 2.10 12.26 -8.65
C LEU A 89 2.04 13.40 -7.64
N ASP A 90 2.88 13.32 -6.62
CA ASP A 90 3.04 14.39 -5.65
C ASP A 90 4.38 15.07 -5.90
N PRO A 91 4.39 16.27 -6.51
CA PRO A 91 5.65 16.94 -6.82
C PRO A 91 6.44 17.37 -5.58
N LYS A 92 5.81 17.38 -4.41
CA LYS A 92 6.46 17.75 -3.15
C LYS A 92 7.06 16.56 -2.44
N SER A 93 6.78 15.35 -2.89
CA SER A 93 7.29 14.15 -2.26
C SER A 93 8.78 13.98 -2.57
N PRO A 94 9.61 13.68 -1.56
CA PRO A 94 11.04 13.43 -1.79
C PRO A 94 11.32 12.04 -2.37
N TYR A 95 10.30 11.21 -2.54
CA TYR A 95 10.45 9.86 -3.07
C TYR A 95 9.41 9.61 -4.15
N GLN A 96 9.64 8.60 -4.96
CA GLN A 96 8.71 8.21 -6.01
C GLN A 96 7.46 7.60 -5.38
N SER A 97 6.30 8.09 -5.77
CA SER A 97 5.03 7.54 -5.28
C SER A 97 4.82 6.12 -5.77
N ALA A 98 4.33 5.26 -4.87
CA ALA A 98 4.01 3.88 -5.21
C ALA A 98 2.63 3.71 -5.83
N ASP A 99 1.77 4.72 -5.78
CA ASP A 99 0.34 4.59 -6.10
C ASP A 99 0.06 3.93 -7.46
N ALA A 100 0.69 4.46 -8.52
CA ALA A 100 0.48 3.92 -9.86
C ALA A 100 0.97 2.48 -9.99
N TYR A 101 2.03 2.14 -9.28
CA TYR A 101 2.66 0.82 -9.36
C TYR A 101 1.90 -0.22 -8.54
N VAL A 102 1.25 0.20 -7.46
CA VAL A 102 0.30 -0.65 -6.71
C VAL A 102 -0.86 -1.05 -7.62
N ILE A 103 -1.40 -0.10 -8.38
CA ILE A 103 -2.47 -0.35 -9.34
C ILE A 103 -1.95 -1.26 -10.47
N ALA A 104 -0.76 -0.98 -10.99
CA ALA A 104 -0.18 -1.76 -12.08
C ALA A 104 -0.01 -3.23 -11.69
N LEU A 105 0.47 -3.50 -10.48
CA LEU A 105 0.62 -4.87 -9.99
C LEU A 105 -0.71 -5.59 -9.97
N ALA A 106 -1.76 -4.93 -9.46
CA ALA A 106 -3.09 -5.52 -9.41
C ALA A 106 -3.62 -5.82 -10.82
N GLN A 107 -3.44 -4.88 -11.77
CA GLN A 107 -3.90 -5.09 -13.14
C GLN A 107 -3.19 -6.26 -13.79
N LEU A 108 -1.88 -6.34 -13.65
CA LEU A 108 -1.09 -7.40 -14.29
C LEU A 108 -1.37 -8.78 -13.73
N ARG A 109 -1.82 -8.86 -12.48
CA ARG A 109 -2.09 -10.13 -11.82
C ARG A 109 -3.57 -10.39 -11.57
N ASN A 110 -4.44 -9.60 -12.19
CA ASN A 110 -5.91 -9.72 -12.02
C ASN A 110 -6.31 -9.69 -10.55
N GLY A 111 -5.68 -8.78 -9.80
CA GLY A 111 -5.89 -8.66 -8.37
C GLY A 111 -6.71 -7.43 -8.00
N VAL A 112 -6.77 -7.19 -6.70
CA VAL A 112 -7.50 -6.08 -6.10
C VAL A 112 -6.52 -5.22 -5.30
N VAL A 113 -6.65 -3.90 -5.42
CA VAL A 113 -5.86 -2.97 -4.60
C VAL A 113 -6.49 -2.85 -3.22
N VAL A 114 -5.67 -2.96 -2.18
CA VAL A 114 -6.10 -2.72 -0.80
C VAL A 114 -5.46 -1.44 -0.30
N SER A 115 -6.29 -0.45 0.02
CA SER A 115 -5.85 0.87 0.43
C SER A 115 -6.80 1.43 1.48
N GLN A 116 -6.27 2.29 2.35
CA GLN A 116 -7.07 3.01 3.33
C GLN A 116 -7.29 4.46 2.94
N GLU A 117 -6.90 4.82 1.73
CA GLU A 117 -7.08 6.19 1.26
C GLU A 117 -8.53 6.46 0.90
N THR A 118 -9.02 7.65 1.30
CA THR A 118 -10.35 8.11 0.92
C THR A 118 -10.30 8.60 -0.53
N SER A 119 -11.26 8.15 -1.34
CA SER A 119 -11.33 8.59 -2.73
C SER A 119 -11.65 10.09 -2.82
N ALA A 120 -11.30 10.70 -3.94
CA ALA A 120 -11.60 12.11 -4.17
C ALA A 120 -13.10 12.39 -4.10
N ALA A 121 -13.92 11.49 -4.61
CA ALA A 121 -15.38 11.63 -4.57
C ALA A 121 -15.91 11.61 -3.14
N GLU A 122 -15.38 10.72 -2.31
CA GLU A 122 -15.76 10.64 -0.91
C GLU A 122 -15.34 11.88 -0.14
N LYS A 123 -14.14 12.38 -0.40
CA LYS A 123 -13.66 13.61 0.22
C LYS A 123 -14.53 14.80 -0.14
N ALA A 124 -14.98 14.89 -1.38
CA ALA A 124 -15.83 15.96 -1.83
C ALA A 124 -17.22 15.90 -1.21
N GLN A 125 -17.72 14.71 -0.92
CA GLN A 125 -19.05 14.50 -0.36
C GLN A 125 -19.07 14.62 1.16
N ALA A 126 -17.94 14.46 1.81
CA ALA A 126 -17.85 14.50 3.24
C ALA A 126 -17.64 15.93 3.71
N PRO A 127 -18.60 16.53 4.41
CA PRO A 127 -18.37 17.84 4.99
C PRO A 127 -17.24 17.80 5.99
N GLU A 128 -16.62 18.96 6.16
CA GLU A 128 -15.55 19.12 7.10
C GLU A 128 -15.99 18.67 8.48
N GLY A 129 -15.19 17.84 9.11
CA GLY A 129 -15.47 17.35 10.44
C GLY A 129 -16.51 16.27 10.54
N ARG A 130 -17.19 15.97 9.45
CA ARG A 130 -18.11 14.84 9.43
C ARG A 130 -17.45 13.74 8.64
N LEU A 131 -17.19 12.67 9.32
CA LEU A 131 -16.51 11.58 8.72
C LEU A 131 -17.46 10.63 8.05
N HIS A 132 -16.92 9.94 7.14
CA HIS A 132 -17.52 8.70 6.75
C HIS A 132 -17.50 7.78 7.94
N PRO A 133 -18.54 7.13 8.19
CA PRO A 133 -18.54 6.13 9.25
C PRO A 133 -17.43 5.12 9.05
#